data_7979831de911e136b61528c034553171
#
_entry.id   7979831de911e136b61528c034553171
#
_cell.length_a   1.000
_cell.length_b   1.000
_cell.length_c   1.000
_cell.angle_alpha   90.00
_cell.angle_beta   90.00
_cell.angle_gamma   90.00
#
_symmetry.space_group_name_H-M   'P 1'
#
loop_
_entity.id
_entity.type
_entity.pdbx_description
1 polymer ?
#
loop_
_entity_poly.entity_id
_entity_poly.type
_entity_poly.pdbx_seq_one_letter_code
_entity_poly.pdbx_strand_id
1 'polypeptide(L)'
;MEHKETVNTPQLNQAVVDDGGEIDLVEIFYLFWGHAIQIILCAILGGLLAFGYTRFLVTPLYQAEAKLYMVSASAGSMISISDLQLGSQLTSDYKQLMVSRPLLENVIDSLDLNMGYGALKGMISVSNPTDTRILSVTVTSSDPKLSCDIANELVDQAVVYLPRVMECDEPNVVERAVIPGGAYSPNYARNVFLGVAAGIVICCAVILIRFLVNDTFVTADDLARRFGIQPLASIPEADLGAFNKRLKQKK
;
A
#
# COMPACT_ATOMS: atom_id res chain seq x y z
N MET A 1 -60.11 56.00 -35.62
CA MET A 1 -58.63 55.73 -35.62
C MET A 1 -58.25 55.53 -34.17
N GLU A 2 -58.16 54.25 -33.82
CA GLU A 2 -57.92 53.77 -32.45
C GLU A 2 -56.51 53.23 -32.36
N HIS A 3 -55.63 53.92 -31.64
CA HIS A 3 -54.30 53.50 -31.36
C HIS A 3 -54.33 52.48 -30.20
N LYS A 4 -54.09 51.27 -30.52
CA LYS A 4 -53.95 50.17 -29.56
C LYS A 4 -52.50 50.11 -29.13
N GLU A 5 -52.18 50.64 -27.96
CA GLU A 5 -50.88 50.45 -27.29
C GLU A 5 -50.76 49.01 -26.82
N THR A 6 -49.86 48.30 -27.41
CA THR A 6 -49.45 46.96 -26.95
C THR A 6 -48.45 47.14 -25.81
N VAL A 7 -48.89 46.91 -24.60
CA VAL A 7 -48.05 46.81 -23.42
C VAL A 7 -47.19 45.53 -23.54
N ASN A 8 -45.93 45.74 -23.77
CA ASN A 8 -44.92 44.67 -23.85
C ASN A 8 -44.49 44.32 -22.40
N THR A 9 -45.10 43.26 -21.84
CA THR A 9 -44.68 42.68 -20.58
C THR A 9 -43.38 41.90 -20.80
N PRO A 10 -42.28 42.21 -20.07
CA PRO A 10 -41.10 41.38 -20.15
C PRO A 10 -41.42 40.03 -19.50
N GLN A 11 -41.38 38.99 -20.30
CA GLN A 11 -41.34 37.61 -19.80
C GLN A 11 -40.09 37.43 -18.97
N LEU A 12 -40.26 37.42 -17.65
CA LEU A 12 -39.27 36.89 -16.74
C LEU A 12 -39.09 35.39 -17.08
N ASN A 13 -38.02 35.12 -17.78
CA ASN A 13 -37.54 33.76 -18.00
C ASN A 13 -37.11 33.25 -16.62
N GLN A 14 -38.04 32.60 -15.92
CA GLN A 14 -37.71 31.78 -14.77
C GLN A 14 -36.95 30.58 -15.32
N ALA A 15 -35.65 30.71 -15.40
CA ALA A 15 -34.77 29.56 -15.38
C ALA A 15 -35.01 28.91 -14.01
N VAL A 16 -35.86 27.92 -13.99
CA VAL A 16 -35.90 26.92 -12.92
C VAL A 16 -34.55 26.26 -12.95
N VAL A 17 -33.62 26.74 -12.15
CA VAL A 17 -32.40 26.02 -11.81
C VAL A 17 -32.88 24.86 -10.95
N ASP A 18 -33.00 23.73 -11.59
CA ASP A 18 -33.16 22.43 -10.94
C ASP A 18 -31.85 22.15 -10.19
N ASP A 19 -31.78 22.68 -8.97
CA ASP A 19 -30.65 22.46 -8.04
C ASP A 19 -30.91 21.15 -7.30
N GLY A 20 -30.94 20.05 -8.06
CA GLY A 20 -30.87 18.70 -7.52
C GLY A 20 -29.51 18.50 -6.94
N GLY A 21 -29.32 18.87 -5.65
CA GLY A 21 -28.26 18.40 -4.76
C GLY A 21 -26.84 18.24 -5.35
N GLU A 22 -26.40 19.15 -6.22
CA GLU A 22 -25.04 19.14 -6.72
C GLU A 22 -24.10 19.46 -5.55
N ILE A 23 -23.37 18.44 -5.12
CA ILE A 23 -22.30 18.60 -4.13
C ILE A 23 -21.24 19.49 -4.77
N ASP A 24 -21.14 20.74 -4.33
CA ASP A 24 -20.13 21.68 -4.83
C ASP A 24 -18.74 21.23 -4.35
N LEU A 25 -17.95 20.69 -5.29
CA LEU A 25 -16.57 20.24 -5.04
C LEU A 25 -15.69 21.38 -4.48
N VAL A 26 -16.02 22.63 -4.81
CA VAL A 26 -15.29 23.80 -4.31
C VAL A 26 -15.57 24.02 -2.83
N GLU A 27 -16.81 23.81 -2.40
CA GLU A 27 -17.21 23.93 -0.99
C GLU A 27 -16.51 22.87 -0.14
N ILE A 28 -16.44 21.62 -0.64
CA ILE A 28 -15.69 20.53 0.01
C ILE A 28 -14.20 20.88 0.13
N PHE A 29 -13.63 21.48 -0.91
CA PHE A 29 -12.22 21.89 -0.87
C PHE A 29 -11.97 22.95 0.21
N TYR A 30 -12.80 23.98 0.31
CA TYR A 30 -12.70 24.99 1.37
C TYR A 30 -12.94 24.41 2.76
N LEU A 31 -13.83 23.43 2.88
CA LEU A 31 -14.07 22.71 4.14
C LEU A 31 -12.79 22.02 4.63
N PHE A 32 -12.12 21.27 3.74
CA PHE A 32 -10.86 20.61 4.09
C PHE A 32 -9.74 21.62 4.38
N TRP A 33 -9.68 22.71 3.65
CA TRP A 33 -8.70 23.76 3.91
C TRP A 33 -8.88 24.40 5.29
N GLY A 34 -10.12 24.65 5.70
CA GLY A 34 -10.45 25.16 7.04
C GLY A 34 -10.08 24.19 8.17
N HIS A 35 -10.03 22.90 7.88
CA HIS A 35 -9.69 21.84 8.86
C HIS A 35 -8.29 21.25 8.64
N ALA A 36 -7.43 21.91 7.86
CA ALA A 36 -6.10 21.41 7.49
C ALA A 36 -5.24 21.03 8.72
N ILE A 37 -5.29 21.84 9.80
CA ILE A 37 -4.55 21.55 11.04
C ILE A 37 -5.02 20.23 11.67
N GLN A 38 -6.32 19.96 11.66
CA GLN A 38 -6.89 18.73 12.21
C GLN A 38 -6.45 17.52 11.38
N ILE A 39 -6.45 17.66 10.04
CA ILE A 39 -6.01 16.63 9.11
C ILE A 39 -4.52 16.31 9.33
N ILE A 40 -3.67 17.34 9.47
CA ILE A 40 -2.24 17.16 9.75
C ILE A 40 -2.01 16.45 11.09
N LEU A 41 -2.78 16.85 12.12
CA LEU A 41 -2.68 16.22 13.44
C LEU A 41 -3.08 14.74 13.39
N CYS A 42 -4.18 14.41 12.70
CA CYS A 42 -4.60 13.02 12.50
C CYS A 42 -3.60 12.21 11.66
N ALA A 43 -2.99 12.82 10.65
CA ALA A 43 -1.94 12.20 9.84
C ALA A 43 -0.71 11.83 10.70
N ILE A 44 -0.26 12.76 11.54
CA ILE A 44 0.86 12.53 12.47
C ILE A 44 0.51 11.44 13.48
N LEU A 45 -0.70 11.48 14.05
CA LEU A 45 -1.17 10.48 15.01
C LEU A 45 -1.24 9.08 14.37
N GLY A 46 -1.81 8.99 13.15
CA GLY A 46 -1.85 7.74 12.38
C GLY A 46 -0.47 7.18 12.08
N GLY A 47 0.48 8.05 11.71
CA GLY A 47 1.88 7.66 11.49
C GLY A 47 2.58 7.16 12.76
N LEU A 48 2.39 7.84 13.88
CA LEU A 48 2.95 7.44 15.18
C LEU A 48 2.38 6.11 15.67
N LEU A 49 1.08 5.89 15.54
CA LEU A 49 0.43 4.63 15.88
C LEU A 49 0.94 3.49 15.00
N ALA A 50 1.06 3.71 13.68
CA ALA A 50 1.60 2.72 12.76
C ALA A 50 3.07 2.40 13.04
N PHE A 51 3.88 3.41 13.38
CA PHE A 51 5.27 3.21 13.80
C PHE A 51 5.37 2.40 15.07
N GLY A 52 4.59 2.75 16.10
CA GLY A 52 4.53 2.02 17.36
C GLY A 52 4.11 0.58 17.17
N TYR A 53 3.03 0.35 16.40
CA TYR A 53 2.56 -1.00 16.05
C TYR A 53 3.67 -1.81 15.35
N THR A 54 4.29 -1.23 14.33
CA THR A 54 5.34 -1.90 13.56
C THR A 54 6.58 -2.21 14.41
N ARG A 55 6.95 -1.34 15.34
CA ARG A 55 8.15 -1.49 16.18
C ARG A 55 7.98 -2.52 17.30
N PHE A 56 6.76 -2.61 17.88
CA PHE A 56 6.53 -3.42 19.09
C PHE A 56 5.81 -4.75 18.80
N LEU A 57 4.96 -4.81 17.77
CA LEU A 57 4.15 -6.00 17.51
C LEU A 57 4.65 -6.83 16.33
N VAL A 58 5.41 -6.26 15.40
CA VAL A 58 5.88 -6.99 14.20
C VAL A 58 7.26 -7.57 14.47
N THR A 59 7.39 -8.89 14.40
CA THR A 59 8.69 -9.57 14.52
C THR A 59 9.56 -9.27 13.30
N PRO A 60 10.85 -8.93 13.49
CA PRO A 60 11.77 -8.74 12.39
C PRO A 60 12.02 -10.06 11.67
N LEU A 61 12.02 -10.00 10.34
CA LEU A 61 12.38 -11.13 9.48
C LEU A 61 13.66 -10.82 8.72
N TYR A 62 14.51 -11.82 8.64
CA TYR A 62 15.79 -11.77 7.95
C TYR A 62 15.73 -12.65 6.72
N GLN A 63 16.39 -12.22 5.65
CA GLN A 63 16.35 -12.88 4.36
C GLN A 63 17.79 -13.21 3.93
N ALA A 64 18.05 -14.48 3.68
CA ALA A 64 19.31 -14.94 3.14
C ALA A 64 19.08 -15.51 1.73
N GLU A 65 19.95 -15.20 0.79
CA GLU A 65 19.84 -15.59 -0.61
C GLU A 65 21.08 -16.38 -1.02
N ALA A 66 20.87 -17.51 -1.72
CA ALA A 66 21.89 -18.29 -2.39
C ALA A 66 21.52 -18.47 -3.86
N LYS A 67 22.53 -18.61 -4.74
CA LYS A 67 22.31 -18.72 -6.19
C LYS A 67 22.97 -19.96 -6.76
N LEU A 68 22.20 -20.69 -7.57
CA LEU A 68 22.62 -21.87 -8.32
C LEU A 68 22.58 -21.58 -9.81
N TYR A 69 23.59 -21.99 -10.54
CA TYR A 69 23.61 -22.01 -12.01
C TYR A 69 23.30 -23.41 -12.52
N MET A 70 22.23 -23.50 -13.31
CA MET A 70 21.81 -24.76 -13.91
C MET A 70 22.57 -25.03 -15.21
N VAL A 71 23.29 -26.14 -15.28
CA VAL A 71 24.00 -26.55 -16.45
C VAL A 71 23.06 -27.43 -17.29
N SER A 72 22.91 -27.11 -18.59
CA SER A 72 22.17 -27.96 -19.52
C SER A 72 23.13 -28.97 -20.12
N ALA A 73 22.74 -30.24 -20.16
CA ALA A 73 23.51 -31.35 -20.72
C ALA A 73 23.93 -31.21 -22.22
N SER A 74 23.55 -30.10 -22.87
CA SER A 74 23.83 -29.87 -24.30
C SER A 74 25.10 -29.06 -24.56
N ALA A 75 26.18 -29.29 -23.81
CA ALA A 75 27.46 -28.56 -24.00
C ALA A 75 28.22 -28.97 -25.28
N GLY A 76 27.56 -29.54 -26.28
CA GLY A 76 28.23 -30.05 -27.50
C GLY A 76 27.61 -29.72 -28.85
N SER A 77 26.44 -29.11 -28.93
CA SER A 77 25.79 -28.77 -30.20
C SER A 77 25.35 -27.33 -30.27
N MET A 78 25.37 -26.74 -31.48
CA MET A 78 25.05 -25.35 -31.78
C MET A 78 23.78 -24.88 -31.02
N ILE A 79 23.93 -23.80 -30.28
CA ILE A 79 22.83 -23.17 -29.53
C ILE A 79 21.71 -22.79 -30.52
N SER A 80 20.63 -23.55 -30.51
CA SER A 80 19.42 -23.21 -31.28
C SER A 80 18.45 -22.42 -30.43
N ILE A 81 17.59 -21.61 -31.08
CA ILE A 81 16.55 -20.82 -30.41
C ILE A 81 15.58 -21.72 -29.61
N SER A 82 15.44 -22.99 -30.04
CA SER A 82 14.67 -24.01 -29.32
C SER A 82 15.28 -24.37 -27.96
N ASP A 83 16.60 -24.29 -27.80
CA ASP A 83 17.30 -24.62 -26.55
C ASP A 83 17.08 -23.53 -25.47
N LEU A 84 16.82 -22.27 -25.89
CA LEU A 84 16.47 -21.20 -24.97
C LEU A 84 15.07 -21.35 -24.39
N GLN A 85 14.11 -21.79 -25.19
CA GLN A 85 12.74 -22.07 -24.71
C GLN A 85 12.68 -23.32 -23.82
N LEU A 86 13.42 -24.36 -24.17
CA LEU A 86 13.59 -25.56 -23.32
C LEU A 86 14.26 -25.20 -21.99
N GLY A 87 15.25 -24.30 -22.00
CA GLY A 87 15.95 -23.87 -20.79
C GLY A 87 15.03 -23.16 -19.79
N SER A 88 14.06 -22.36 -20.23
CA SER A 88 13.12 -21.69 -19.33
C SER A 88 12.09 -22.64 -18.72
N GLN A 89 11.66 -23.66 -19.47
CA GLN A 89 10.75 -24.70 -18.99
C GLN A 89 11.45 -25.61 -17.97
N LEU A 90 12.69 -26.03 -18.24
CA LEU A 90 13.50 -26.80 -17.29
C LEU A 90 13.69 -26.05 -15.98
N THR A 91 13.87 -24.71 -16.03
CA THR A 91 14.01 -23.90 -14.82
C THR A 91 12.75 -23.90 -13.94
N SER A 92 11.57 -24.01 -14.54
CA SER A 92 10.32 -24.17 -13.79
C SER A 92 10.25 -25.51 -13.05
N ASP A 93 10.74 -26.57 -13.67
CA ASP A 93 10.79 -27.91 -13.07
C ASP A 93 11.81 -27.94 -11.91
N TYR A 94 12.96 -27.29 -12.06
CA TYR A 94 13.93 -27.12 -10.98
C TYR A 94 13.33 -26.38 -9.78
N LYS A 95 12.53 -25.32 -9.98
CA LYS A 95 11.85 -24.62 -8.88
C LYS A 95 10.95 -25.55 -8.08
N GLN A 96 10.19 -26.39 -8.78
CA GLN A 96 9.30 -27.37 -8.14
C GLN A 96 10.09 -28.41 -7.34
N LEU A 97 11.20 -28.89 -7.88
CA LEU A 97 12.05 -29.86 -7.20
C LEU A 97 12.75 -29.27 -5.98
N MET A 98 13.17 -28.00 -6.04
CA MET A 98 13.80 -27.29 -4.92
C MET A 98 12.90 -27.17 -3.70
N VAL A 99 11.58 -27.17 -3.87
CA VAL A 99 10.59 -27.14 -2.78
C VAL A 99 9.89 -28.49 -2.59
N SER A 100 10.45 -29.56 -3.18
CA SER A 100 9.91 -30.91 -3.05
C SER A 100 10.09 -31.46 -1.64
N ARG A 101 9.16 -32.32 -1.24
CA ARG A 101 9.13 -32.87 0.12
C ARG A 101 10.42 -33.65 0.46
N PRO A 102 10.94 -34.55 -0.41
CA PRO A 102 12.17 -35.30 -0.09
C PRO A 102 13.38 -34.41 0.14
N LEU A 103 13.53 -33.34 -0.67
CA LEU A 103 14.65 -32.41 -0.52
C LEU A 103 14.56 -31.60 0.79
N LEU A 104 13.39 -31.13 1.11
CA LEU A 104 13.21 -30.31 2.33
C LEU A 104 13.25 -31.17 3.61
N GLU A 105 12.82 -32.42 3.58
CA GLU A 105 12.99 -33.36 4.69
C GLU A 105 14.46 -33.65 4.94
N ASN A 106 15.27 -33.83 3.90
CA ASN A 106 16.73 -33.97 4.06
C ASN A 106 17.36 -32.74 4.73
N VAL A 107 16.92 -31.52 4.37
CA VAL A 107 17.41 -30.30 5.00
C VAL A 107 16.99 -30.21 6.48
N ILE A 108 15.76 -30.62 6.81
CA ILE A 108 15.26 -30.67 8.19
C ILE A 108 16.10 -31.61 9.03
N ASP A 109 16.35 -32.80 8.50
CA ASP A 109 17.14 -33.84 9.18
C ASP A 109 18.61 -33.45 9.33
N SER A 110 19.20 -32.84 8.29
CA SER A 110 20.60 -32.39 8.29
C SER A 110 20.91 -31.31 9.29
N LEU A 111 19.97 -30.35 9.48
CA LEU A 111 20.13 -29.24 10.41
C LEU A 111 19.42 -29.47 11.76
N ASP A 112 18.86 -30.65 11.99
CA ASP A 112 18.09 -31.03 13.20
C ASP A 112 17.01 -29.96 13.54
N LEU A 113 16.22 -29.55 12.51
CA LEU A 113 15.23 -28.51 12.66
C LEU A 113 13.96 -29.04 13.35
N ASN A 114 13.55 -28.41 14.43
CA ASN A 114 12.30 -28.75 15.08
C ASN A 114 11.08 -28.10 14.40
N MET A 115 10.93 -28.38 13.09
CA MET A 115 9.80 -27.89 12.28
C MET A 115 9.42 -28.90 11.21
N GLY A 116 8.15 -28.89 10.80
CA GLY A 116 7.67 -29.76 9.73
C GLY A 116 7.91 -29.17 8.33
N TYR A 117 7.84 -30.05 7.31
CA TYR A 117 7.96 -29.69 5.89
C TYR A 117 7.18 -28.44 5.48
N GLY A 118 5.91 -28.34 5.90
CA GLY A 118 5.05 -27.19 5.53
C GLY A 118 5.55 -25.86 6.07
N ALA A 119 6.11 -25.83 7.28
CA ALA A 119 6.70 -24.64 7.88
C ALA A 119 7.97 -24.21 7.13
N LEU A 120 8.89 -25.18 6.86
CA LEU A 120 10.11 -24.91 6.12
C LEU A 120 9.79 -24.42 4.68
N LYS A 121 8.84 -25.06 3.99
CA LYS A 121 8.41 -24.64 2.66
C LYS A 121 7.87 -23.21 2.63
N GLY A 122 7.16 -22.78 3.67
CA GLY A 122 6.66 -21.41 3.79
C GLY A 122 7.74 -20.34 3.99
N MET A 123 8.95 -20.75 4.44
CA MET A 123 10.11 -19.88 4.61
C MET A 123 10.95 -19.74 3.34
N ILE A 124 10.78 -20.65 2.37
CA ILE A 124 11.62 -20.74 1.17
C ILE A 124 10.87 -20.16 -0.02
N SER A 125 11.53 -19.29 -0.78
CA SER A 125 11.10 -18.80 -2.07
C SER A 125 12.18 -19.07 -3.10
N VAL A 126 11.81 -19.73 -4.18
CA VAL A 126 12.72 -19.99 -5.31
C VAL A 126 12.28 -19.16 -6.50
N SER A 127 13.17 -18.34 -7.00
CA SER A 127 12.92 -17.47 -8.15
C SER A 127 13.97 -17.69 -9.23
N ASN A 128 13.59 -17.41 -10.46
CA ASN A 128 14.51 -17.34 -11.58
C ASN A 128 14.39 -15.96 -12.21
N PRO A 129 15.46 -15.16 -12.25
CA PRO A 129 15.48 -13.95 -13.04
C PRO A 129 15.18 -14.29 -14.51
N THR A 130 14.35 -13.44 -15.14
CA THR A 130 13.90 -13.66 -16.51
C THR A 130 15.07 -13.92 -17.46
N ASP A 131 14.94 -14.94 -18.31
CA ASP A 131 15.92 -15.33 -19.34
C ASP A 131 17.31 -15.73 -18.82
N THR A 132 17.41 -16.19 -17.58
CA THR A 132 18.66 -16.69 -17.02
C THR A 132 18.57 -18.17 -16.63
N ARG A 133 19.72 -18.83 -16.50
CA ARG A 133 19.84 -20.19 -15.95
C ARG A 133 20.20 -20.18 -14.46
N ILE A 134 19.97 -19.03 -13.80
CA ILE A 134 20.26 -18.86 -12.38
C ILE A 134 18.98 -19.06 -11.59
N LEU A 135 19.05 -19.93 -10.58
CA LEU A 135 18.02 -20.04 -9.55
C LEU A 135 18.48 -19.32 -8.31
N SER A 136 17.68 -18.34 -7.88
CA SER A 136 17.84 -17.68 -6.59
C SER A 136 16.96 -18.35 -5.56
N VAL A 137 17.60 -18.88 -4.54
CA VAL A 137 16.96 -19.51 -3.38
C VAL A 137 17.01 -18.52 -2.23
N THR A 138 15.86 -18.08 -1.81
CA THR A 138 15.70 -17.09 -0.74
C THR A 138 15.01 -17.73 0.45
N VAL A 139 15.61 -17.63 1.61
CA VAL A 139 15.06 -18.14 2.87
C VAL A 139 14.79 -16.98 3.82
N THR A 140 13.57 -16.94 4.35
CA THR A 140 13.11 -15.88 5.27
C THR A 140 12.84 -16.49 6.65
N SER A 141 13.53 -15.99 7.67
CA SER A 141 13.39 -16.46 9.06
C SER A 141 13.44 -15.30 10.05
N SER A 142 13.01 -15.53 11.27
CA SER A 142 13.21 -14.61 12.40
C SER A 142 14.63 -14.59 12.93
N ASP A 143 15.42 -15.64 12.64
CA ASP A 143 16.83 -15.74 13.01
C ASP A 143 17.70 -15.59 11.76
N PRO A 144 18.61 -14.60 11.70
CA PRO A 144 19.49 -14.37 10.55
C PRO A 144 20.46 -15.52 10.29
N LYS A 145 20.93 -16.21 11.34
CA LYS A 145 21.81 -17.35 11.19
C LYS A 145 21.06 -18.54 10.60
N LEU A 146 19.87 -18.82 11.12
CA LEU A 146 19.04 -19.93 10.64
C LEU A 146 18.65 -19.74 9.17
N SER A 147 18.34 -18.51 8.72
CA SER A 147 18.04 -18.26 7.31
C SER A 147 19.22 -18.55 6.40
N CYS A 148 20.45 -18.22 6.84
CA CYS A 148 21.67 -18.48 6.11
C CYS A 148 21.99 -20.00 6.07
N ASP A 149 21.90 -20.70 7.20
CA ASP A 149 22.20 -22.10 7.31
C ASP A 149 21.23 -22.94 6.45
N ILE A 150 19.92 -22.65 6.51
CA ILE A 150 18.92 -23.32 5.67
C ILE A 150 19.18 -23.06 4.18
N ALA A 151 19.49 -21.82 3.79
CA ALA A 151 19.72 -21.48 2.39
C ALA A 151 20.95 -22.23 1.82
N ASN A 152 22.03 -22.32 2.59
CA ASN A 152 23.24 -23.03 2.17
C ASN A 152 23.02 -24.53 2.15
N GLU A 153 22.41 -25.11 3.18
CA GLU A 153 22.12 -26.55 3.22
C GLU A 153 21.19 -26.99 2.09
N LEU A 154 20.14 -26.18 1.82
CA LEU A 154 19.23 -26.45 0.71
C LEU A 154 19.96 -26.49 -0.63
N VAL A 155 20.91 -25.58 -0.86
CA VAL A 155 21.75 -25.56 -2.06
C VAL A 155 22.65 -26.76 -2.12
N ASP A 156 23.31 -27.13 -1.01
CA ASP A 156 24.21 -28.27 -0.96
C ASP A 156 23.46 -29.63 -1.20
N GLN A 157 22.28 -29.78 -0.60
CA GLN A 157 21.39 -30.90 -0.86
C GLN A 157 20.86 -30.93 -2.30
N ALA A 158 20.55 -29.76 -2.88
CA ALA A 158 20.06 -29.65 -4.25
C ALA A 158 21.11 -30.06 -5.28
N VAL A 159 22.39 -29.72 -5.08
CA VAL A 159 23.51 -30.13 -5.94
C VAL A 159 23.60 -31.67 -6.06
N VAL A 160 23.30 -32.38 -4.98
CA VAL A 160 23.33 -33.86 -4.96
C VAL A 160 22.01 -34.48 -5.47
N TYR A 161 20.87 -33.84 -5.13
CA TYR A 161 19.53 -34.39 -5.39
C TYR A 161 19.08 -34.20 -6.84
N LEU A 162 19.27 -33.00 -7.41
CA LEU A 162 18.76 -32.65 -8.74
C LEU A 162 19.33 -33.53 -9.85
N PRO A 163 20.67 -33.83 -9.91
CA PRO A 163 21.22 -34.71 -10.94
C PRO A 163 20.63 -36.10 -10.90
N ARG A 164 20.32 -36.62 -9.72
CA ARG A 164 19.76 -37.97 -9.55
C ARG A 164 18.31 -38.08 -10.04
N VAL A 165 17.55 -36.99 -9.95
CA VAL A 165 16.13 -37.00 -10.32
C VAL A 165 15.93 -36.63 -11.79
N MET A 166 16.75 -35.72 -12.32
CA MET A 166 16.59 -35.20 -13.68
C MET A 166 17.60 -35.75 -14.68
N GLU A 167 18.52 -36.61 -14.25
CA GLU A 167 19.59 -37.16 -15.09
C GLU A 167 20.38 -36.08 -15.84
N CYS A 168 20.66 -34.95 -15.14
CA CYS A 168 21.35 -33.79 -15.66
C CYS A 168 22.72 -33.60 -15.02
N ASP A 169 23.53 -32.70 -15.56
CA ASP A 169 24.80 -32.30 -14.97
C ASP A 169 24.60 -31.61 -13.61
N GLU A 170 25.59 -31.69 -12.74
CA GLU A 170 25.56 -31.07 -11.42
C GLU A 170 25.47 -29.56 -11.54
N PRO A 171 24.49 -28.91 -10.84
CA PRO A 171 24.40 -27.47 -10.81
C PRO A 171 25.57 -26.84 -10.07
N ASN A 172 26.05 -25.70 -10.55
CA ASN A 172 27.14 -24.98 -9.91
C ASN A 172 26.60 -23.94 -8.91
N VAL A 173 27.18 -23.94 -7.71
CA VAL A 173 26.89 -22.88 -6.71
C VAL A 173 27.61 -21.60 -7.14
N VAL A 174 26.83 -20.56 -7.51
CA VAL A 174 27.37 -19.28 -7.92
C VAL A 174 27.64 -18.37 -6.72
N GLU A 175 26.68 -18.37 -5.78
CA GLU A 175 26.75 -17.52 -4.60
C GLU A 175 26.15 -18.26 -3.40
N ARG A 176 26.91 -18.35 -2.32
CA ARG A 176 26.42 -18.88 -1.05
C ARG A 176 25.73 -17.80 -0.25
N ALA A 177 24.73 -18.18 0.49
CA ALA A 177 24.05 -17.28 1.40
C ALA A 177 25.02 -16.78 2.48
N VAL A 178 24.90 -15.50 2.79
CA VAL A 178 25.61 -14.84 3.90
C VAL A 178 24.62 -14.41 4.96
N ILE A 179 25.09 -14.31 6.20
CA ILE A 179 24.24 -13.85 7.31
C ILE A 179 23.83 -12.41 7.03
N PRO A 180 22.49 -12.13 6.93
CA PRO A 180 22.03 -10.79 6.64
C PRO A 180 22.35 -9.81 7.76
N GLY A 181 22.94 -8.67 7.43
CA GLY A 181 23.33 -7.64 8.38
C GLY A 181 22.17 -6.79 8.92
N GLY A 182 20.96 -6.95 8.37
CA GLY A 182 19.76 -6.20 8.75
C GLY A 182 18.47 -6.95 8.47
N ALA A 183 17.38 -6.55 9.15
CA ALA A 183 16.08 -7.13 8.92
C ALA A 183 15.52 -6.68 7.55
N TYR A 184 15.02 -7.63 6.78
CA TYR A 184 14.30 -7.41 5.53
C TYR A 184 12.88 -6.83 5.76
N SER A 185 12.23 -7.27 6.81
CA SER A 185 10.88 -6.85 7.21
C SER A 185 10.87 -6.59 8.73
N PRO A 186 10.05 -5.63 9.22
CA PRO A 186 9.11 -4.78 8.51
C PRO A 186 9.76 -3.57 7.81
N ASN A 187 9.14 -3.15 6.69
CA ASN A 187 9.52 -1.88 6.06
C ASN A 187 8.81 -0.72 6.79
N TYR A 188 9.52 -0.09 7.72
CA TYR A 188 8.99 1.00 8.55
C TYR A 188 8.42 2.15 7.71
N ALA A 189 9.14 2.55 6.65
CA ALA A 189 8.71 3.66 5.80
C ALA A 189 7.34 3.38 5.14
N ARG A 190 7.15 2.17 4.58
CA ARG A 190 5.89 1.77 3.95
C ARG A 190 4.74 1.71 4.96
N ASN A 191 4.99 1.15 6.14
CA ASN A 191 3.96 0.99 7.16
C ASN A 191 3.55 2.34 7.77
N VAL A 192 4.50 3.23 8.01
CA VAL A 192 4.23 4.60 8.48
C VAL A 192 3.46 5.38 7.43
N PHE A 193 3.87 5.30 6.15
CA PHE A 193 3.15 5.96 5.06
C PHE A 193 1.68 5.48 4.97
N LEU A 194 1.46 4.17 5.09
CA LEU A 194 0.13 3.60 5.10
C LEU A 194 -0.70 4.09 6.30
N GLY A 195 -0.07 4.20 7.48
CA GLY A 195 -0.71 4.73 8.68
C GLY A 195 -1.09 6.21 8.56
N VAL A 196 -0.22 7.02 7.97
CA VAL A 196 -0.49 8.44 7.67
C VAL A 196 -1.66 8.55 6.70
N ALA A 197 -1.64 7.79 5.59
CA ALA A 197 -2.73 7.78 4.61
C ALA A 197 -4.07 7.38 5.23
N ALA A 198 -4.08 6.32 6.04
CA ALA A 198 -5.28 5.89 6.75
C ALA A 198 -5.78 6.97 7.72
N GLY A 199 -4.89 7.65 8.46
CA GLY A 199 -5.23 8.76 9.35
C GLY A 199 -5.90 9.92 8.62
N ILE A 200 -5.39 10.30 7.45
CA ILE A 200 -5.98 11.34 6.60
C ILE A 200 -7.37 10.92 6.14
N VAL A 201 -7.53 9.71 5.60
CA VAL A 201 -8.81 9.23 5.08
C VAL A 201 -9.88 9.19 6.18
N ILE A 202 -9.53 8.69 7.37
CA ILE A 202 -10.46 8.65 8.51
C ILE A 202 -10.85 10.07 8.93
N CYS A 203 -9.89 11.00 9.02
CA CYS A 203 -10.15 12.37 9.39
C CYS A 203 -11.06 13.07 8.37
N CYS A 204 -10.77 12.92 7.08
CA CYS A 204 -11.62 13.48 6.00
C CYS A 204 -13.04 12.91 6.03
N ALA A 205 -13.17 11.60 6.28
CA ALA A 205 -14.48 10.96 6.41
C ALA A 205 -15.29 11.53 7.59
N VAL A 206 -14.64 11.71 8.74
CA VAL A 206 -15.29 12.29 9.92
C VAL A 206 -15.73 13.75 9.68
N ILE A 207 -14.87 14.56 9.04
CA ILE A 207 -15.18 15.95 8.69
C ILE A 207 -16.37 15.99 7.72
N LEU A 208 -16.36 15.14 6.70
CA LEU A 208 -17.44 15.06 5.71
C LEU A 208 -18.76 14.61 6.33
N ILE A 209 -18.74 13.60 7.20
CA ILE A 209 -19.94 13.14 7.92
C ILE A 209 -20.49 14.27 8.80
N ARG A 210 -19.61 14.96 9.53
CA ARG A 210 -20.04 16.12 10.35
C ARG A 210 -20.63 17.23 9.51
N PHE A 211 -20.09 17.48 8.33
CA PHE A 211 -20.60 18.46 7.38
C PHE A 211 -22.00 18.08 6.88
N LEU A 212 -22.19 16.84 6.46
CA LEU A 212 -23.46 16.32 5.95
C LEU A 212 -24.57 16.25 7.01
N VAL A 213 -24.19 16.00 8.27
CA VAL A 213 -25.16 15.91 9.39
C VAL A 213 -25.48 17.29 9.98
N ASN A 214 -24.62 18.29 9.70
CA ASN A 214 -24.80 19.63 10.25
C ASN A 214 -25.69 20.48 9.33
N ASP A 215 -26.98 20.40 9.52
CA ASP A 215 -28.02 21.16 8.80
C ASP A 215 -28.12 22.64 9.29
N THR A 216 -27.02 23.21 9.80
CA THR A 216 -27.02 24.60 10.31
C THR A 216 -26.88 25.60 9.17
N PHE A 217 -27.88 26.40 8.95
CA PHE A 217 -27.83 27.52 8.01
C PHE A 217 -26.87 28.61 8.52
N VAL A 218 -25.77 28.80 7.83
CA VAL A 218 -24.71 29.73 8.23
C VAL A 218 -24.81 31.06 7.45
N THR A 219 -25.39 31.02 6.26
CA THR A 219 -25.40 32.17 5.36
C THR A 219 -26.83 32.57 4.93
N ALA A 220 -27.06 33.84 4.74
CA ALA A 220 -28.31 34.35 4.21
C ALA A 220 -28.67 33.79 2.82
N ASP A 221 -27.65 33.47 2.04
CA ASP A 221 -27.78 32.85 0.72
C ASP A 221 -28.30 31.41 0.80
N ASP A 222 -27.96 30.64 1.85
CA ASP A 222 -28.48 29.29 2.07
C ASP A 222 -30.00 29.26 2.28
N LEU A 223 -30.51 30.28 2.98
CA LEU A 223 -31.95 30.48 3.18
C LEU A 223 -32.65 30.80 1.86
N ALA A 224 -32.04 31.66 1.04
CA ALA A 224 -32.61 32.05 -0.26
C ALA A 224 -32.64 30.87 -1.23
N ARG A 225 -31.61 30.03 -1.25
CA ARG A 225 -31.52 28.86 -2.13
C ARG A 225 -32.47 27.72 -1.73
N ARG A 226 -32.57 27.39 -0.42
CA ARG A 226 -33.40 26.27 0.04
C ARG A 226 -34.88 26.58 0.17
N PHE A 227 -35.24 27.82 0.55
CA PHE A 227 -36.65 28.23 0.80
C PHE A 227 -37.19 29.18 -0.23
N GLY A 228 -36.37 29.68 -1.16
CA GLY A 228 -36.82 30.69 -2.16
C GLY A 228 -37.19 32.02 -1.54
N ILE A 229 -36.81 32.29 -0.26
CA ILE A 229 -37.15 33.46 0.50
C ILE A 229 -35.91 34.34 0.64
N GLN A 230 -35.94 35.55 0.07
CA GLN A 230 -34.86 36.51 0.28
C GLN A 230 -34.98 37.11 1.68
N PRO A 231 -33.96 37.00 2.54
CA PRO A 231 -33.96 37.64 3.85
C PRO A 231 -33.99 39.16 3.68
N LEU A 232 -34.91 39.80 4.36
CA LEU A 232 -35.11 41.24 4.31
C LEU A 232 -33.97 42.06 4.93
N ALA A 233 -33.21 41.47 5.85
CA ALA A 233 -32.00 42.05 6.44
C ALA A 233 -31.16 40.94 7.11
N SER A 234 -29.83 41.00 7.00
CA SER A 234 -28.91 40.24 7.83
C SER A 234 -28.32 41.15 8.91
N ILE A 235 -28.47 40.78 10.17
CA ILE A 235 -27.86 41.48 11.29
C ILE A 235 -26.54 40.79 11.58
N PRO A 236 -25.38 41.43 11.34
CA PRO A 236 -24.09 40.82 11.68
C PRO A 236 -24.00 40.67 13.19
N GLU A 237 -23.49 39.49 13.64
CA GLU A 237 -23.24 39.23 15.05
C GLU A 237 -22.14 40.21 15.52
N ALA A 238 -22.54 41.25 16.25
CA ALA A 238 -21.59 42.19 16.80
C ALA A 238 -21.02 41.62 18.11
N ASP A 239 -19.71 41.53 18.20
CA ASP A 239 -19.00 41.16 19.43
C ASP A 239 -19.23 42.29 20.48
N LEU A 240 -20.29 42.09 21.27
CA LEU A 240 -20.66 43.02 22.38
C LEU A 240 -19.50 43.17 23.40
N GLY A 241 -18.58 42.21 23.47
CA GLY A 241 -17.38 42.29 24.30
C GLY A 241 -16.40 43.37 23.85
N ALA A 242 -16.23 43.56 22.54
CA ALA A 242 -15.40 44.63 21.98
C ALA A 242 -16.03 46.02 22.19
N PHE A 243 -17.36 46.10 22.09
CA PHE A 243 -18.09 47.36 22.32
C PHE A 243 -18.00 47.79 23.79
N ASN A 244 -18.16 46.89 24.73
CA ASN A 244 -18.08 47.15 26.16
C ASN A 244 -16.66 47.55 26.62
N LYS A 245 -15.62 47.05 25.95
CA LYS A 245 -14.24 47.44 26.20
C LYS A 245 -13.94 48.87 25.77
N ARG A 246 -14.53 49.35 24.65
CA ARG A 246 -14.40 50.74 24.17
C ARG A 246 -15.12 51.74 25.06
N LEU A 247 -16.26 51.37 25.65
CA LEU A 247 -16.98 52.21 26.58
C LEU A 247 -16.25 52.38 27.92
N LYS A 248 -15.50 51.33 28.37
CA LYS A 248 -14.69 51.43 29.61
C LYS A 248 -13.39 52.23 29.44
N GLN A 249 -12.88 52.40 28.23
CA GLN A 249 -11.70 53.23 27.97
C GLN A 249 -12.02 54.74 27.79
N LYS A 250 -13.28 55.12 27.72
CA LYS A 250 -13.71 56.51 27.56
C LYS A 250 -14.22 57.16 28.85
N LYS A 251 -14.11 56.50 29.98
CA LYS A 251 -14.31 56.98 31.32
C LYS A 251 -12.98 57.07 32.07
#